data_891049fb7ec988f5c9fb346f1478c1af
#
_entry.id   891049fb7ec988f5c9fb346f1478c1af
#
_cell.length_a   1.000
_cell.length_b   1.000
_cell.length_c   1.000
_cell.angle_alpha   90.00
_cell.angle_beta   90.00
_cell.angle_gamma   90.00
#
_symmetry.space_group_name_H-M   'P 1'
#
loop_
_entity.id
_entity.type
_entity.pdbx_description
1 polymer ?
#
loop_
_entity_poly.entity_id
_entity_poly.type
_entity_poly.pdbx_seq_one_letter_code
_entity_poly.pdbx_strand_id
1 'polypeptide(L)'
;VPRHSRDVGARLTPPVAWVRGALRDVVDLAWPSNCLGCGAWGPSWCATCDAGLCREAFTVRAHHAPELDVAVAVAFDGPLREAITAFKDRGRSDGLDVLVRLARHSLARALTDATLEDAALGAGPSAGAGPLVLVPIPSRAAAYRERGRFPLGELCDAACRGTSLVSGRSLLRHRDRGVADQARLTLAERRRNVEGAFRIEPRTAERLVRAGARVVLFDDVVTSGATLAAAHATLQRAGVRVVAVAALAATPHEPNARSAG
;
A
#
# COMPACT_ATOMS: atom_id res chain seq x y z
N VAL A 1 -46.23 -8.82 -52.56
CA VAL A 1 -46.62 -8.34 -51.24
C VAL A 1 -45.39 -8.56 -50.35
N PRO A 2 -44.70 -7.51 -49.92
CA PRO A 2 -43.55 -7.60 -49.00
C PRO A 2 -44.04 -7.71 -47.54
N ARG A 3 -43.52 -8.69 -46.83
CA ARG A 3 -43.76 -8.88 -45.40
C ARG A 3 -42.85 -7.96 -44.58
N HIS A 4 -43.48 -7.06 -43.81
CA HIS A 4 -42.81 -6.25 -42.78
C HIS A 4 -42.27 -7.14 -41.67
N SER A 5 -40.95 -7.28 -41.52
CA SER A 5 -40.30 -7.75 -40.29
C SER A 5 -40.35 -6.64 -39.25
N ARG A 6 -41.00 -6.94 -38.12
CA ARG A 6 -41.03 -6.08 -36.93
C ARG A 6 -39.66 -6.18 -36.25
N ASP A 7 -38.96 -5.05 -36.24
CA ASP A 7 -37.76 -4.84 -35.41
C ASP A 7 -38.16 -4.96 -33.94
N VAL A 8 -37.64 -5.96 -33.25
CA VAL A 8 -37.75 -6.14 -31.81
C VAL A 8 -36.69 -5.25 -31.18
N GLY A 9 -37.13 -4.15 -30.59
CA GLY A 9 -36.28 -3.15 -29.93
C GLY A 9 -35.30 -3.79 -28.96
N ALA A 10 -34.01 -3.57 -29.21
CA ALA A 10 -32.92 -3.89 -28.31
C ALA A 10 -33.12 -3.12 -26.99
N ARG A 11 -33.43 -3.82 -25.94
CA ARG A 11 -33.42 -3.25 -24.57
C ARG A 11 -31.96 -3.00 -24.22
N LEU A 12 -31.55 -1.74 -24.26
CA LEU A 12 -30.28 -1.27 -23.74
C LEU A 12 -30.26 -1.49 -22.23
N THR A 13 -29.62 -2.55 -21.78
CA THR A 13 -29.28 -2.71 -20.37
C THR A 13 -28.21 -1.65 -20.03
N PRO A 14 -28.42 -0.75 -19.07
CA PRO A 14 -27.40 0.23 -18.71
C PRO A 14 -26.13 -0.47 -18.22
N PRO A 15 -24.94 0.01 -18.59
CA PRO A 15 -23.70 -0.59 -18.15
C PRO A 15 -23.64 -0.57 -16.62
N VAL A 16 -23.24 -1.69 -16.02
CA VAL A 16 -23.18 -1.90 -14.55
C VAL A 16 -22.44 -0.77 -13.82
N ALA A 17 -21.49 -0.13 -14.47
CA ALA A 17 -20.78 1.04 -13.96
C ALA A 17 -21.69 2.25 -13.70
N TRP A 18 -22.69 2.50 -14.56
CA TRP A 18 -23.63 3.61 -14.42
C TRP A 18 -24.61 3.39 -13.24
N VAL A 19 -25.10 2.14 -13.09
CA VAL A 19 -25.98 1.77 -11.96
C VAL A 19 -25.26 1.89 -10.62
N ARG A 20 -23.97 1.52 -10.57
CA ARG A 20 -23.15 1.68 -9.35
C ARG A 20 -22.87 3.14 -9.03
N GLY A 21 -22.71 4.02 -10.04
CA GLY A 21 -22.60 5.46 -9.86
C GLY A 21 -23.89 6.05 -9.28
N ALA A 22 -25.01 5.79 -9.91
CA ALA A 22 -26.31 6.29 -9.48
C ALA A 22 -26.72 5.83 -8.07
N LEU A 23 -26.41 4.57 -7.70
CA LEU A 23 -26.62 4.07 -6.34
C LEU A 23 -25.73 4.78 -5.31
N ARG A 24 -24.48 5.12 -5.67
CA ARG A 24 -23.57 5.88 -4.82
C ARG A 24 -24.09 7.29 -4.59
N ASP A 25 -24.54 7.97 -5.65
CA ASP A 25 -25.10 9.32 -5.58
C ASP A 25 -26.37 9.37 -4.70
N VAL A 26 -27.20 8.34 -4.75
CA VAL A 26 -28.39 8.24 -3.89
C VAL A 26 -28.04 7.97 -2.42
N VAL A 27 -27.02 7.16 -2.15
CA VAL A 27 -26.52 6.91 -0.79
C VAL A 27 -25.85 8.16 -0.22
N ASP A 28 -25.09 8.89 -1.03
CA ASP A 28 -24.44 10.15 -0.63
C ASP A 28 -25.46 11.26 -0.37
N LEU A 29 -26.63 11.25 -1.05
CA LEU A 29 -27.72 12.17 -0.81
C LEU A 29 -28.49 11.84 0.51
N ALA A 30 -28.62 10.57 0.84
CA ALA A 30 -29.31 10.10 2.06
C ALA A 30 -28.43 10.14 3.32
N TRP A 31 -27.10 10.11 3.14
CA TRP A 31 -26.10 10.12 4.23
C TRP A 31 -24.93 11.02 3.86
N PRO A 32 -25.07 12.34 4.04
CA PRO A 32 -24.03 13.27 3.65
C PRO A 32 -22.71 12.94 4.34
N SER A 33 -21.71 12.59 3.53
CA SER A 33 -20.36 12.32 3.98
C SER A 33 -19.52 13.59 3.90
N ASN A 34 -18.48 13.67 4.73
CA ASN A 34 -17.51 14.75 4.66
C ASN A 34 -16.27 14.23 3.91
N CYS A 35 -15.66 15.10 3.12
CA CYS A 35 -14.39 14.81 2.49
C CYS A 35 -13.36 14.38 3.54
N LEU A 36 -12.72 13.23 3.32
CA LEU A 36 -11.69 12.68 4.21
C LEU A 36 -10.46 13.57 4.35
N GLY A 37 -10.20 14.42 3.32
CA GLY A 37 -9.05 15.31 3.33
C GLY A 37 -9.33 16.65 4.01
N CYS A 38 -10.33 17.41 3.52
CA CYS A 38 -10.59 18.77 4.00
C CYS A 38 -11.79 18.91 4.93
N GLY A 39 -12.56 17.84 5.16
CA GLY A 39 -13.76 17.87 6.01
C GLY A 39 -14.98 18.56 5.38
N ALA A 40 -14.90 19.09 4.18
CA ALA A 40 -16.02 19.74 3.51
C ALA A 40 -17.16 18.75 3.24
N TRP A 41 -18.40 19.21 3.36
CA TRP A 41 -19.57 18.42 3.02
C TRP A 41 -19.56 18.00 1.54
N GLY A 42 -19.91 16.76 1.25
CA GLY A 42 -19.95 16.23 -0.11
C GLY A 42 -19.25 14.87 -0.23
N PRO A 43 -18.65 14.58 -1.39
CA PRO A 43 -18.05 13.27 -1.66
C PRO A 43 -16.91 12.96 -0.68
N SER A 44 -16.72 11.69 -0.39
CA SER A 44 -15.65 11.20 0.51
C SER A 44 -14.23 11.66 0.12
N TRP A 45 -14.03 12.02 -1.16
CA TRP A 45 -12.84 12.69 -1.67
C TRP A 45 -13.24 13.75 -2.70
N CYS A 46 -13.11 15.03 -2.34
CA CYS A 46 -13.57 16.14 -3.20
C CYS A 46 -12.55 16.49 -4.28
N ALA A 47 -13.05 17.16 -5.34
CA ALA A 47 -12.23 17.56 -6.47
C ALA A 47 -11.07 18.50 -6.08
N THR A 48 -11.24 19.36 -5.08
CA THR A 48 -10.18 20.25 -4.57
C THR A 48 -9.05 19.46 -3.94
N CYS A 49 -9.37 18.46 -3.10
CA CYS A 49 -8.35 17.56 -2.53
C CYS A 49 -7.68 16.70 -3.59
N ASP A 50 -8.45 16.25 -4.62
CA ASP A 50 -7.88 15.46 -5.72
C ASP A 50 -6.94 16.32 -6.60
N ALA A 51 -7.28 17.56 -6.86
CA ALA A 51 -6.44 18.49 -7.62
C ALA A 51 -5.17 18.89 -6.87
N GLY A 52 -5.21 18.92 -5.53
CA GLY A 52 -4.06 19.23 -4.68
C GLY A 52 -3.08 18.07 -4.51
N LEU A 53 -3.42 16.86 -4.97
CA LEU A 53 -2.48 15.73 -4.94
C LEU A 53 -1.41 15.94 -6.02
N CYS A 54 -0.13 16.01 -5.59
CA CYS A 54 0.98 15.85 -6.51
C CYS A 54 0.93 14.41 -7.06
N ARG A 55 0.81 14.26 -8.38
CA ARG A 55 0.59 12.96 -9.02
C ARG A 55 1.87 12.27 -9.48
N GLU A 56 3.03 12.84 -9.21
CA GLU A 56 4.30 12.23 -9.54
C GLU A 56 4.80 11.40 -8.36
N ALA A 57 4.80 10.08 -8.53
CA ALA A 57 5.45 9.20 -7.57
C ALA A 57 6.96 9.46 -7.57
N PHE A 58 7.54 9.52 -6.41
CA PHE A 58 8.96 9.76 -6.21
C PHE A 58 9.59 8.65 -5.34
N THR A 59 10.90 8.58 -5.35
CA THR A 59 11.63 7.58 -4.57
C THR A 59 12.32 8.27 -3.40
N VAL A 60 12.21 7.68 -2.21
CA VAL A 60 12.90 8.12 -1.00
C VAL A 60 13.80 7.01 -0.50
N ARG A 61 14.95 7.37 0.06
CA ARG A 61 15.83 6.41 0.75
C ARG A 61 15.40 6.28 2.20
N ALA A 62 15.24 5.06 2.66
CA ALA A 62 14.96 4.78 4.06
C ALA A 62 16.15 5.17 4.93
N HIS A 63 15.97 6.08 5.90
CA HIS A 63 17.05 6.57 6.74
C HIS A 63 17.78 5.45 7.52
N HIS A 64 17.05 4.43 7.96
CA HIS A 64 17.60 3.26 8.67
C HIS A 64 17.97 2.08 7.77
N ALA A 65 17.80 2.21 6.47
CA ALA A 65 18.16 1.23 5.47
C ALA A 65 18.44 1.98 4.14
N PRO A 66 19.57 2.68 4.05
CA PRO A 66 19.88 3.52 2.89
C PRO A 66 20.05 2.72 1.59
N GLU A 67 20.15 1.40 1.70
CA GLU A 67 20.13 0.46 0.58
C GLU A 67 18.71 0.19 0.05
N LEU A 68 17.65 0.61 0.77
CA LEU A 68 16.26 0.44 0.34
C LEU A 68 15.72 1.73 -0.27
N ASP A 69 15.56 1.71 -1.57
CA ASP A 69 14.80 2.71 -2.29
C ASP A 69 13.30 2.39 -2.18
N VAL A 70 12.52 3.35 -1.70
CA VAL A 70 11.08 3.21 -1.47
C VAL A 70 10.33 4.12 -2.42
N ALA A 71 9.56 3.57 -3.33
CA ALA A 71 8.67 4.33 -4.19
C ALA A 71 7.44 4.82 -3.42
N VAL A 72 7.16 6.11 -3.49
CA VAL A 72 6.12 6.77 -2.72
C VAL A 72 5.20 7.53 -3.66
N ALA A 73 3.90 7.46 -3.43
CA ALA A 73 2.94 8.17 -4.26
C ALA A 73 2.92 9.67 -3.99
N VAL A 74 3.02 10.08 -2.72
CA VAL A 74 2.85 11.49 -2.31
C VAL A 74 3.58 11.78 -0.99
N ALA A 75 3.73 13.08 -0.65
CA ALA A 75 4.14 13.49 0.68
C ALA A 75 3.05 13.23 1.74
N PHE A 76 3.44 12.91 2.96
CA PHE A 76 2.53 12.68 4.09
C PHE A 76 2.18 14.03 4.75
N ASP A 77 1.33 14.80 4.10
CA ASP A 77 0.88 16.09 4.57
C ASP A 77 -0.59 16.37 4.21
N GLY A 78 -1.08 17.52 4.64
CA GLY A 78 -2.38 18.08 4.28
C GLY A 78 -3.54 17.07 4.22
N PRO A 79 -4.38 17.16 3.19
CA PRO A 79 -5.58 16.33 3.06
C PRO A 79 -5.33 14.82 3.05
N LEU A 80 -4.17 14.37 2.54
CA LEU A 80 -3.89 12.95 2.48
C LEU A 80 -3.56 12.37 3.86
N ARG A 81 -2.87 13.11 4.72
CA ARG A 81 -2.61 12.71 6.10
C ARG A 81 -3.93 12.43 6.82
N GLU A 82 -4.93 13.33 6.66
CA GLU A 82 -6.26 13.15 7.24
C GLU A 82 -6.98 11.92 6.67
N ALA A 83 -6.90 11.69 5.36
CA ALA A 83 -7.52 10.53 4.72
C ALA A 83 -6.90 9.21 5.20
N ILE A 84 -5.58 9.10 5.28
CA ILE A 84 -4.89 7.90 5.79
C ILE A 84 -5.28 7.66 7.26
N THR A 85 -5.29 8.70 8.08
CA THR A 85 -5.68 8.61 9.50
C THR A 85 -7.14 8.19 9.64
N ALA A 86 -8.05 8.76 8.83
CA ALA A 86 -9.47 8.39 8.82
C ALA A 86 -9.67 6.92 8.44
N PHE A 87 -8.96 6.45 7.43
CA PHE A 87 -9.00 5.06 6.99
C PHE A 87 -8.44 4.10 8.05
N LYS A 88 -7.29 4.42 8.65
CA LYS A 88 -6.61 3.55 9.62
C LYS A 88 -7.33 3.51 10.97
N ASP A 89 -7.65 4.67 11.52
CA ASP A 89 -8.00 4.82 12.92
C ASP A 89 -9.48 5.09 13.15
N ARG A 90 -10.17 5.72 12.20
CA ARG A 90 -11.61 6.02 12.28
C ARG A 90 -12.48 5.05 11.48
N GLY A 91 -11.89 4.06 10.84
CA GLY A 91 -12.60 3.00 10.09
C GLY A 91 -13.32 3.49 8.83
N ARG A 92 -13.02 4.71 8.35
CA ARG A 92 -13.62 5.28 7.13
C ARG A 92 -13.11 4.55 5.90
N SER A 93 -13.93 3.66 5.34
CA SER A 93 -13.58 2.89 4.13
C SER A 93 -14.07 3.52 2.82
N ASP A 94 -14.86 4.56 2.90
CA ASP A 94 -15.41 5.31 1.76
C ASP A 94 -14.32 6.08 0.95
N GLY A 95 -13.13 6.31 1.53
CA GLY A 95 -11.95 6.82 0.82
C GLY A 95 -11.02 5.76 0.25
N LEU A 96 -11.40 4.47 0.29
CA LEU A 96 -10.53 3.39 -0.16
C LEU A 96 -10.13 3.54 -1.64
N ASP A 97 -11.01 4.04 -2.49
CA ASP A 97 -10.74 4.18 -3.93
C ASP A 97 -9.57 5.13 -4.21
N VAL A 98 -9.48 6.26 -3.50
CA VAL A 98 -8.36 7.20 -3.67
C VAL A 98 -7.06 6.59 -3.15
N LEU A 99 -7.09 5.90 -2.01
CA LEU A 99 -5.91 5.24 -1.46
C LEU A 99 -5.43 4.09 -2.38
N VAL A 100 -6.35 3.34 -3.00
CA VAL A 100 -6.01 2.30 -4.00
C VAL A 100 -5.36 2.90 -5.24
N ARG A 101 -5.86 4.05 -5.74
CA ARG A 101 -5.22 4.74 -6.87
C ARG A 101 -3.78 5.13 -6.55
N LEU A 102 -3.55 5.71 -5.36
CA LEU A 102 -2.22 6.10 -4.90
C LEU A 102 -1.32 4.89 -4.66
N ALA A 103 -1.83 3.82 -4.04
CA ALA A 103 -1.08 2.59 -3.87
C ALA A 103 -0.62 2.01 -5.21
N ARG A 104 -1.51 1.95 -6.19
CA ARG A 104 -1.17 1.48 -7.55
C ARG A 104 -0.14 2.39 -8.23
N HIS A 105 -0.17 3.69 -7.97
CA HIS A 105 0.79 4.63 -8.52
C HIS A 105 2.21 4.38 -7.97
N SER A 106 2.37 4.27 -6.64
CA SER A 106 3.67 3.95 -6.04
C SER A 106 4.15 2.54 -6.41
N LEU A 107 3.25 1.56 -6.51
CA LEU A 107 3.59 0.20 -6.95
C LEU A 107 4.09 0.17 -8.41
N ALA A 108 3.44 0.91 -9.31
CA ALA A 108 3.88 1.00 -10.71
C ALA A 108 5.28 1.61 -10.78
N ARG A 109 5.56 2.67 -10.02
CA ARG A 109 6.90 3.29 -9.93
C ARG A 109 7.94 2.29 -9.40
N ALA A 110 7.66 1.62 -8.27
CA ALA A 110 8.57 0.66 -7.65
C ALA A 110 8.93 -0.49 -8.61
N LEU A 111 7.96 -0.98 -9.37
CA LEU A 111 8.17 -2.08 -10.33
C LEU A 111 8.93 -1.61 -11.57
N THR A 112 8.74 -0.37 -12.01
CA THR A 112 9.51 0.22 -13.12
C THR A 112 10.97 0.39 -12.71
N ASP A 113 11.23 0.94 -11.52
CA ASP A 113 12.59 1.12 -11.00
C ASP A 113 13.31 -0.23 -10.87
N ALA A 114 12.66 -1.24 -10.30
CA ALA A 114 13.22 -2.58 -10.16
C ALA A 114 13.55 -3.26 -11.51
N THR A 115 12.73 -3.04 -12.54
CA THR A 115 13.01 -3.59 -13.88
C THR A 115 14.18 -2.89 -14.56
N LEU A 116 14.36 -1.60 -14.33
CA LEU A 116 15.49 -0.83 -14.83
C LEU A 116 16.81 -1.27 -14.16
N GLU A 117 16.78 -1.51 -12.84
CA GLU A 117 17.93 -2.03 -12.10
C GLU A 117 18.33 -3.44 -12.56
N ASP A 118 17.37 -4.37 -12.68
CA ASP A 118 17.61 -5.72 -13.20
C ASP A 118 18.24 -5.65 -14.62
N ALA A 119 17.75 -4.77 -15.50
CA ALA A 119 18.30 -4.57 -16.84
C ALA A 119 19.70 -3.99 -16.82
N ALA A 120 20.00 -3.01 -15.95
CA ALA A 120 21.32 -2.40 -15.80
C ALA A 120 22.38 -3.39 -15.31
N LEU A 121 21.97 -4.39 -14.52
CA LEU A 121 22.82 -5.48 -14.03
C LEU A 121 22.95 -6.65 -15.05
N GLY A 122 22.41 -6.50 -16.26
CA GLY A 122 22.46 -7.53 -17.30
C GLY A 122 21.56 -8.75 -17.02
N ALA A 123 20.72 -8.67 -16.00
CA ALA A 123 19.65 -9.63 -15.79
C ALA A 123 18.60 -9.37 -16.88
N GLY A 124 18.59 -10.19 -17.92
CA GLY A 124 17.56 -10.12 -18.96
C GLY A 124 16.15 -10.19 -18.35
N PRO A 125 15.10 -9.82 -19.11
CA PRO A 125 13.74 -9.93 -18.64
C PRO A 125 13.57 -11.34 -18.10
N SER A 126 13.29 -11.48 -16.81
CA SER A 126 13.32 -12.77 -16.10
C SER A 126 12.28 -13.70 -16.69
N ALA A 127 12.65 -14.40 -17.75
CA ALA A 127 11.90 -15.51 -18.31
C ALA A 127 11.75 -16.54 -17.17
N GLY A 128 10.54 -16.79 -16.71
CA GLY A 128 10.25 -17.71 -15.62
C GLY A 128 10.06 -17.04 -14.26
N ALA A 129 9.73 -15.76 -14.23
CA ALA A 129 9.39 -15.09 -13.00
C ALA A 129 8.12 -15.69 -12.39
N GLY A 130 8.26 -16.24 -11.20
CA GLY A 130 7.15 -16.68 -10.37
C GLY A 130 6.20 -15.51 -10.02
N PRO A 131 5.15 -15.77 -9.24
CA PRO A 131 4.12 -14.78 -8.93
C PRO A 131 4.71 -13.54 -8.25
N LEU A 132 4.16 -12.38 -8.58
CA LEU A 132 4.48 -11.12 -7.93
C LEU A 132 3.53 -10.93 -6.75
N VAL A 133 4.06 -10.91 -5.54
CA VAL A 133 3.29 -10.95 -4.30
C VAL A 133 3.42 -9.64 -3.54
N LEU A 134 2.30 -8.96 -3.34
CA LEU A 134 2.22 -7.71 -2.57
C LEU A 134 2.06 -8.03 -1.08
N VAL A 135 3.06 -7.70 -0.27
CA VAL A 135 3.11 -8.00 1.16
C VAL A 135 3.01 -6.71 1.97
N PRO A 136 1.85 -6.44 2.59
CA PRO A 136 1.71 -5.30 3.49
C PRO A 136 2.50 -5.50 4.77
N ILE A 137 3.05 -4.41 5.30
CA ILE A 137 3.64 -4.41 6.64
C ILE A 137 2.53 -4.67 7.67
N PRO A 138 2.66 -5.71 8.51
CA PRO A 138 1.61 -6.04 9.46
C PRO A 138 1.54 -5.03 10.60
N SER A 139 0.34 -4.68 11.02
CA SER A 139 0.09 -3.90 12.23
C SER A 139 0.51 -4.68 13.47
N ARG A 140 0.88 -3.97 14.55
CA ARG A 140 1.08 -4.59 15.86
C ARG A 140 -0.21 -5.27 16.33
N ALA A 141 -0.10 -6.39 17.05
CA ALA A 141 -1.27 -7.12 17.51
C ALA A 141 -2.20 -6.29 18.41
N ALA A 142 -1.67 -5.35 19.20
CA ALA A 142 -2.46 -4.42 19.99
C ALA A 142 -3.36 -3.55 19.09
N ALA A 143 -2.82 -2.95 18.05
CA ALA A 143 -3.56 -2.14 17.10
C ALA A 143 -4.58 -2.95 16.29
N TYR A 144 -4.27 -4.22 15.99
CA TYR A 144 -5.22 -5.13 15.35
C TYR A 144 -6.40 -5.46 16.29
N ARG A 145 -6.11 -5.74 17.58
CA ARG A 145 -7.18 -6.02 18.58
C ARG A 145 -8.07 -4.80 18.81
N GLU A 146 -7.48 -3.61 18.88
CA GLU A 146 -8.21 -2.36 19.08
C GLU A 146 -9.14 -2.04 17.92
N ARG A 147 -8.65 -2.21 16.67
CA ARG A 147 -9.41 -1.85 15.45
C ARG A 147 -10.30 -2.97 14.92
N GLY A 148 -10.07 -4.23 15.32
CA GLY A 148 -10.76 -5.41 14.78
C GLY A 148 -10.51 -5.69 13.30
N ARG A 149 -9.58 -4.93 12.65
CA ARG A 149 -9.30 -5.00 11.20
C ARG A 149 -7.84 -4.75 10.90
N PHE A 150 -7.43 -5.09 9.65
CA PHE A 150 -6.11 -4.80 9.12
C PHE A 150 -6.22 -3.87 7.89
N PRO A 151 -6.30 -2.53 8.09
CA PRO A 151 -6.55 -1.57 7.02
C PRO A 151 -5.57 -1.66 5.86
N LEU A 152 -4.26 -1.72 6.15
CA LEU A 152 -3.25 -1.84 5.11
C LEU A 152 -3.39 -3.13 4.30
N GLY A 153 -3.75 -4.24 4.93
CA GLY A 153 -4.05 -5.49 4.24
C GLY A 153 -5.27 -5.37 3.34
N GLU A 154 -6.34 -4.70 3.80
CA GLU A 154 -7.54 -4.44 2.99
C GLU A 154 -7.24 -3.55 1.78
N LEU A 155 -6.38 -2.54 1.96
CA LEU A 155 -5.90 -1.69 0.87
C LEU A 155 -5.11 -2.51 -0.16
N CYS A 156 -4.18 -3.37 0.28
CA CYS A 156 -3.41 -4.23 -0.60
C CYS A 156 -4.29 -5.23 -1.35
N ASP A 157 -5.26 -5.86 -0.67
CA ASP A 157 -6.25 -6.73 -1.32
C ASP A 157 -7.02 -5.97 -2.43
N ALA A 158 -7.40 -4.73 -2.15
CA ALA A 158 -8.09 -3.87 -3.12
C ALA A 158 -7.16 -3.44 -4.27
N ALA A 159 -5.89 -3.13 -3.98
CA ALA A 159 -4.90 -2.76 -5.00
C ALA A 159 -4.57 -3.92 -5.94
N CYS A 160 -4.60 -5.17 -5.46
CA CYS A 160 -4.37 -6.35 -6.28
C CYS A 160 -5.53 -6.68 -7.24
N ARG A 161 -6.77 -6.27 -6.94
CA ARG A 161 -7.93 -6.59 -7.78
C ARG A 161 -7.77 -6.08 -9.22
N GLY A 162 -7.92 -6.98 -10.20
CA GLY A 162 -7.79 -6.66 -11.63
C GLY A 162 -6.34 -6.42 -12.08
N THR A 163 -5.35 -6.87 -11.31
CA THR A 163 -3.93 -6.85 -11.66
C THR A 163 -3.32 -8.25 -11.61
N SER A 164 -2.06 -8.41 -12.01
CA SER A 164 -1.29 -9.65 -11.85
C SER A 164 -0.67 -9.83 -10.46
N LEU A 165 -0.86 -8.86 -9.55
CA LEU A 165 -0.37 -8.93 -8.18
C LEU A 165 -1.21 -9.91 -7.36
N VAL A 166 -0.54 -10.74 -6.57
CA VAL A 166 -1.19 -11.64 -5.59
C VAL A 166 -1.07 -11.02 -4.20
N SER A 167 -2.17 -10.97 -3.45
CA SER A 167 -2.13 -10.46 -2.08
C SER A 167 -1.41 -11.43 -1.15
N GLY A 168 -0.38 -10.92 -0.48
CA GLY A 168 0.40 -11.58 0.56
C GLY A 168 0.02 -11.13 1.98
N ARG A 169 -1.22 -10.71 2.21
CA ARG A 169 -1.70 -10.08 3.46
C ARG A 169 -1.34 -10.84 4.74
N SER A 170 -1.27 -12.16 4.70
CA SER A 170 -1.01 -13.01 5.87
C SER A 170 0.40 -13.58 5.95
N LEU A 171 1.28 -13.26 4.98
CA LEU A 171 2.61 -13.87 4.86
C LEU A 171 3.57 -13.41 5.95
N LEU A 172 3.54 -12.14 6.27
CA LEU A 172 4.37 -11.55 7.31
C LEU A 172 3.52 -11.28 8.55
N ARG A 173 4.05 -11.57 9.73
CA ARG A 173 3.37 -11.33 11.02
C ARG A 173 4.28 -10.59 11.97
N HIS A 174 3.70 -9.69 12.76
CA HIS A 174 4.42 -9.06 13.86
C HIS A 174 4.71 -10.10 14.95
N ARG A 175 5.91 -10.10 15.52
CA ARG A 175 6.21 -10.90 16.72
C ARG A 175 5.63 -10.17 17.93
N ASP A 176 4.71 -10.83 18.63
CA ASP A 176 4.22 -10.37 19.93
C ASP A 176 5.34 -10.61 20.96
N ARG A 177 6.14 -9.59 21.22
CA ARG A 177 6.95 -9.53 22.44
C ARG A 177 6.08 -8.88 23.50
N GLY A 178 5.88 -9.53 24.65
CA GLY A 178 5.03 -9.05 25.73
C GLY A 178 5.29 -7.58 26.08
N VAL A 179 4.24 -6.88 26.46
CA VAL A 179 4.21 -5.43 26.71
C VAL A 179 5.15 -4.99 27.85
N ALA A 180 5.69 -5.94 28.66
CA ALA A 180 6.45 -5.66 29.88
C ALA A 180 7.82 -4.98 29.64
N ASP A 181 8.36 -4.94 28.42
CA ASP A 181 9.78 -4.63 28.22
C ASP A 181 10.06 -3.29 27.48
N GLN A 182 9.05 -2.52 27.10
CA GLN A 182 9.27 -1.38 26.20
C GLN A 182 9.65 -0.07 26.89
N ALA A 183 9.39 0.08 28.18
CA ALA A 183 9.59 1.36 28.91
C ALA A 183 11.05 1.63 29.34
N ARG A 184 11.96 0.62 29.26
CA ARG A 184 13.34 0.71 29.75
C ARG A 184 14.43 0.51 28.69
N LEU A 185 14.09 0.48 27.40
CA LEU A 185 15.04 0.13 26.35
C LEU A 185 15.89 1.32 25.91
N THR A 186 17.21 1.11 25.86
CA THR A 186 18.19 2.00 25.22
C THR A 186 17.95 2.10 23.72
N LEU A 187 18.53 3.11 23.07
CA LEU A 187 18.46 3.29 21.62
C LEU A 187 19.00 2.04 20.84
N ALA A 188 20.03 1.39 21.38
CA ALA A 188 20.60 0.17 20.79
C ALA A 188 19.64 -1.04 20.91
N GLU A 189 18.92 -1.14 22.02
CA GLU A 189 17.92 -2.19 22.24
C GLU A 189 16.65 -1.94 21.42
N ARG A 190 16.26 -0.67 21.20
CA ARG A 190 15.19 -0.32 20.26
C ARG A 190 15.53 -0.72 18.83
N ARG A 191 16.80 -0.55 18.39
CA ARG A 191 17.27 -1.04 17.09
C ARG A 191 17.19 -2.57 16.98
N ARG A 192 17.71 -3.33 17.96
CA ARG A 192 17.61 -4.79 17.99
C ARG A 192 16.17 -5.29 18.06
N ASN A 193 15.27 -4.56 18.72
CA ASN A 193 13.85 -4.90 18.79
C ASN A 193 13.15 -4.73 17.45
N VAL A 194 13.59 -3.79 16.61
CA VAL A 194 13.08 -3.62 15.24
C VAL A 194 13.57 -4.77 14.35
N GLU A 195 14.84 -5.23 14.48
CA GLU A 195 15.42 -6.31 13.68
C GLU A 195 14.72 -7.68 13.85
N GLY A 196 14.05 -7.91 14.97
CA GLY A 196 13.28 -9.13 15.20
C GLY A 196 11.76 -8.92 15.27
N ALA A 197 11.26 -7.80 14.78
CA ALA A 197 9.86 -7.42 14.91
C ALA A 197 8.91 -8.30 14.09
N PHE A 198 9.40 -8.94 13.05
CA PHE A 198 8.57 -9.73 12.14
C PHE A 198 8.98 -11.20 12.08
N ARG A 199 8.04 -12.03 11.61
CA ARG A 199 8.25 -13.43 11.30
C ARG A 199 7.46 -13.83 10.07
N ILE A 200 8.03 -14.77 9.32
CA ILE A 200 7.35 -15.55 8.28
C ILE A 200 7.35 -17.01 8.71
N GLU A 201 6.29 -17.72 8.40
CA GLU A 201 6.21 -19.16 8.71
C GLU A 201 7.13 -19.92 7.75
N PRO A 202 8.02 -20.84 8.25
CA PRO A 202 9.05 -21.48 7.43
C PRO A 202 8.51 -22.18 6.18
N ARG A 203 7.43 -22.95 6.32
CA ARG A 203 6.81 -23.66 5.18
C ARG A 203 6.26 -22.68 4.14
N THR A 204 5.82 -21.49 4.57
CA THR A 204 5.35 -20.46 3.66
C THR A 204 6.51 -19.82 2.90
N ALA A 205 7.63 -19.54 3.60
CA ALA A 205 8.85 -19.05 2.95
C ALA A 205 9.36 -20.05 1.91
N GLU A 206 9.46 -21.35 2.25
CA GLU A 206 9.88 -22.41 1.34
C GLU A 206 8.97 -22.49 0.08
N ARG A 207 7.66 -22.34 0.24
CA ARG A 207 6.72 -22.33 -0.91
C ARG A 207 6.97 -21.13 -1.82
N LEU A 208 7.20 -19.94 -1.26
CA LEU A 208 7.50 -18.74 -2.02
C LEU A 208 8.81 -18.90 -2.81
N VAL A 209 9.86 -19.40 -2.14
CA VAL A 209 11.16 -19.65 -2.78
C VAL A 209 11.04 -20.66 -3.91
N ARG A 210 10.39 -21.82 -3.68
CA ARG A 210 10.17 -22.84 -4.72
C ARG A 210 9.34 -22.34 -5.90
N ALA A 211 8.38 -21.44 -5.64
CA ALA A 211 7.58 -20.84 -6.71
C ALA A 211 8.32 -19.72 -7.45
N GLY A 212 9.56 -19.40 -7.09
CA GLY A 212 10.29 -18.24 -7.63
C GLY A 212 9.57 -16.92 -7.38
N ALA A 213 8.79 -16.82 -6.29
CA ALA A 213 7.97 -15.65 -5.99
C ALA A 213 8.83 -14.41 -5.79
N ARG A 214 8.36 -13.30 -6.33
CA ARG A 214 8.95 -11.97 -6.17
C ARG A 214 8.05 -11.15 -5.27
N VAL A 215 8.59 -10.62 -4.18
CA VAL A 215 7.83 -9.88 -3.18
C VAL A 215 8.00 -8.39 -3.38
N VAL A 216 6.89 -7.65 -3.33
CA VAL A 216 6.85 -6.20 -3.16
C VAL A 216 6.39 -5.91 -1.74
N LEU A 217 7.22 -5.26 -0.93
CA LEU A 217 6.84 -4.78 0.39
C LEU A 217 6.05 -3.48 0.26
N PHE A 218 5.00 -3.34 1.06
CA PHE A 218 4.15 -2.16 1.03
C PHE A 218 3.81 -1.64 2.43
N ASP A 219 4.02 -0.33 2.64
CA ASP A 219 3.64 0.36 3.88
C ASP A 219 2.67 1.52 3.57
N ASP A 220 2.01 2.05 4.58
CA ASP A 220 1.17 3.25 4.40
C ASP A 220 1.98 4.54 4.48
N VAL A 221 2.86 4.69 5.47
CA VAL A 221 3.67 5.91 5.64
C VAL A 221 5.11 5.56 6.02
N VAL A 222 6.04 5.99 5.18
CA VAL A 222 7.47 5.91 5.49
C VAL A 222 7.88 7.13 6.30
N THR A 223 8.42 6.88 7.48
CA THR A 223 9.09 7.88 8.32
C THR A 223 10.60 7.65 8.27
N SER A 224 11.14 6.85 9.15
CA SER A 224 12.55 6.47 9.17
C SER A 224 12.88 5.25 8.29
N GLY A 225 11.87 4.51 7.84
CA GLY A 225 12.04 3.27 7.09
C GLY A 225 12.44 2.04 7.94
N ALA A 226 12.60 2.19 9.25
CA ALA A 226 13.03 1.10 10.12
C ALA A 226 12.12 -0.14 10.06
N THR A 227 10.83 0.07 9.92
CA THR A 227 9.82 -1.00 9.79
C THR A 227 10.00 -1.79 8.50
N LEU A 228 10.17 -1.08 7.38
CA LEU A 228 10.45 -1.69 6.06
C LEU A 228 11.77 -2.45 6.06
N ALA A 229 12.83 -1.88 6.66
CA ALA A 229 14.13 -2.54 6.83
C ALA A 229 14.02 -3.86 7.59
N ALA A 230 13.29 -3.88 8.69
CA ALA A 230 13.10 -5.09 9.50
C ALA A 230 12.29 -6.17 8.76
N ALA A 231 11.26 -5.77 8.02
CA ALA A 231 10.46 -6.68 7.20
C ALA A 231 11.29 -7.25 6.05
N HIS A 232 12.05 -6.39 5.35
CA HIS A 232 12.98 -6.78 4.28
C HIS A 232 14.00 -7.80 4.78
N ALA A 233 14.73 -7.49 5.85
CA ALA A 233 15.71 -8.39 6.46
C ALA A 233 15.09 -9.72 6.92
N THR A 234 13.82 -9.73 7.35
CA THR A 234 13.12 -10.95 7.74
C THR A 234 12.85 -11.85 6.53
N LEU A 235 12.42 -11.30 5.41
CA LEU A 235 12.17 -12.03 4.17
C LEU A 235 13.48 -12.51 3.54
N GLN A 236 14.51 -11.66 3.51
CA GLN A 236 15.85 -12.02 3.02
C GLN A 236 16.44 -13.22 3.77
N ARG A 237 16.40 -13.20 5.12
CA ARG A 237 16.88 -14.32 5.94
C ARG A 237 16.12 -15.62 5.69
N ALA A 238 14.88 -15.53 5.24
CA ALA A 238 14.06 -16.67 4.86
C ALA A 238 14.27 -17.09 3.37
N GLY A 239 15.22 -16.48 2.66
CA GLY A 239 15.52 -16.74 1.25
C GLY A 239 14.48 -16.19 0.27
N VAL A 240 13.53 -15.37 0.74
CA VAL A 240 12.47 -14.80 -0.11
C VAL A 240 12.97 -13.54 -0.80
N ARG A 241 12.87 -13.50 -2.13
CA ARG A 241 13.32 -12.37 -2.96
C ARG A 241 12.36 -11.19 -2.84
N VAL A 242 12.80 -10.09 -2.23
CA VAL A 242 12.14 -8.80 -2.29
C VAL A 242 12.70 -8.05 -3.50
N VAL A 243 11.84 -7.65 -4.43
CA VAL A 243 12.22 -6.99 -5.68
C VAL A 243 11.92 -5.49 -5.67
N ALA A 244 11.00 -5.04 -4.82
CA ALA A 244 10.63 -3.64 -4.74
C ALA A 244 10.03 -3.30 -3.37
N VAL A 245 10.09 -2.03 -3.02
CA VAL A 245 9.46 -1.49 -1.81
C VAL A 245 8.65 -0.25 -2.19
N ALA A 246 7.42 -0.18 -1.71
CA ALA A 246 6.55 0.96 -1.97
C ALA A 246 5.77 1.39 -0.73
N ALA A 247 5.27 2.62 -0.74
CA ALA A 247 4.37 3.14 0.30
C ALA A 247 3.39 4.15 -0.29
N LEU A 248 2.30 4.43 0.43
CA LEU A 248 1.38 5.51 0.05
C LEU A 248 2.05 6.87 0.16
N ALA A 249 2.69 7.13 1.30
CA ALA A 249 3.25 8.44 1.60
C ALA A 249 4.59 8.35 2.35
N ALA A 250 5.38 9.41 2.26
CA ALA A 250 6.54 9.62 3.12
C ALA A 250 6.42 10.94 3.87
N THR A 251 6.87 10.96 5.12
CA THR A 251 7.03 12.23 5.83
C THR A 251 8.10 13.06 5.13
N PRO A 252 7.84 14.37 4.88
CA PRO A 252 8.86 15.24 4.37
C PRO A 252 10.09 15.18 5.27
N HIS A 253 11.24 14.83 4.73
CA HIS A 253 12.50 15.03 5.45
C HIS A 253 12.83 16.51 5.35
N GLU A 254 12.96 17.20 6.46
CA GLU A 254 13.68 18.45 6.48
C GLU A 254 15.10 18.15 6.00
N PRO A 255 15.59 18.81 4.93
CA PRO A 255 16.96 18.69 4.55
C PRO A 255 17.81 19.14 5.76
N ASN A 256 18.65 18.25 6.26
CA ASN A 256 19.52 18.50 7.39
C ASN A 256 20.34 19.76 7.06
N ALA A 257 20.05 20.88 7.72
CA ALA A 257 20.70 22.18 7.58
C ALA A 257 22.16 22.15 8.13
N ARG A 258 22.91 21.08 7.86
CA ARG A 258 24.31 20.90 8.23
C ARG A 258 25.15 20.41 7.05
N SER A 259 25.26 21.26 6.01
CA SER A 259 26.40 21.22 5.08
C SER A 259 26.49 22.54 4.33
N ALA A 260 26.59 23.65 5.11
CA ALA A 260 27.16 24.90 4.63
C ALA A 260 28.07 25.39 5.75
N GLY A 261 29.30 24.98 5.72
CA GLY A 261 30.42 25.38 6.57
C GLY A 261 31.70 25.01 5.88
#